data_81dcc1f97d9f4d3e8294c04ce876a04d
#
_entry.id   81dcc1f97d9f4d3e8294c04ce876a04d
#
_cell.length_a   1.000
_cell.length_b   1.000
_cell.length_c   1.000
_cell.angle_alpha   90.00
_cell.angle_beta   90.00
_cell.angle_gamma   90.00
#
_symmetry.space_group_name_H-M   'P 1'
#
loop_
_entity.id
_entity.type
_entity.pdbx_description
1 polymer ?
#
loop_
_entity_poly.entity_id
_entity_poly.type
_entity_poly.pdbx_seq_one_letter_code
_entity_poly.pdbx_strand_id
1 'polypeptide(L)'
;MPNTSSTGANLEAAFGGESMANRKYLFFADVAHTLGHNELSKLFRETAAQETEHAFAHFRLLHPELDIADPASLSEEQKQAILTRCLELAIEGETYEYTTMYPGFEAQARQDRDAAAEAEFAEQTLSLIHI
;
A
#
# COMPACT_ATOMS: atom_id res chain seq x y z
N MET A 1 18.95 0.53 1.18
CA MET A 1 18.77 -0.16 2.47
C MET A 1 17.56 0.41 3.17
N PRO A 2 16.69 -0.43 3.68
CA PRO A 2 15.61 0.07 4.51
C PRO A 2 16.18 0.80 5.73
N ASN A 3 15.53 1.87 6.12
CA ASN A 3 15.90 2.60 7.32
C ASN A 3 15.42 1.81 8.56
N THR A 4 16.37 1.16 9.27
CA THR A 4 16.08 0.32 10.42
C THR A 4 16.12 1.08 11.75
N SER A 5 16.33 2.40 11.72
CA SER A 5 16.31 3.24 12.91
C SER A 5 14.88 3.36 13.47
N SER A 6 14.76 3.91 14.70
CA SER A 6 13.44 4.24 15.28
C SER A 6 12.66 5.20 14.39
N THR A 7 13.35 6.16 13.76
CA THR A 7 12.73 7.07 12.79
C THR A 7 12.24 6.31 11.56
N GLY A 8 13.03 5.36 11.07
CA GLY A 8 12.62 4.50 9.95
C GLY A 8 11.39 3.70 10.27
N ALA A 9 11.32 3.09 11.46
CA ALA A 9 10.13 2.37 11.91
C ALA A 9 8.92 3.29 12.01
N ASN A 10 9.10 4.52 12.48
CA ASN A 10 8.02 5.50 12.56
C ASN A 10 7.53 5.94 11.19
N LEU A 11 8.44 6.14 10.23
CA LEU A 11 8.07 6.48 8.85
C LEU A 11 7.28 5.34 8.21
N GLU A 12 7.68 4.10 8.43
CA GLU A 12 6.97 2.94 7.92
C GLU A 12 5.56 2.83 8.52
N ALA A 13 5.44 3.04 9.84
CA ALA A 13 4.16 3.05 10.52
C ALA A 13 3.27 4.21 10.03
N ALA A 14 3.84 5.39 9.82
CA ALA A 14 3.13 6.55 9.30
C ALA A 14 2.65 6.30 7.87
N PHE A 15 3.50 5.75 7.01
CA PHE A 15 3.11 5.35 5.65
C PHE A 15 1.95 4.36 5.70
N GLY A 16 2.02 3.37 6.57
CA GLY A 16 0.96 2.39 6.76
C GLY A 16 -0.35 3.04 7.19
N GLY A 17 -0.30 3.92 8.18
CA GLY A 17 -1.48 4.63 8.70
C GLY A 17 -2.14 5.52 7.65
N GLU A 18 -1.35 6.31 6.90
CA GLU A 18 -1.87 7.18 5.84
C GLU A 18 -2.46 6.36 4.70
N SER A 19 -1.81 5.25 4.34
CA SER A 19 -2.30 4.36 3.28
C SER A 19 -3.62 3.69 3.68
N MET A 20 -3.75 3.25 4.92
CA MET A 20 -5.00 2.69 5.43
C MET A 20 -6.11 3.74 5.46
N ALA A 21 -5.81 4.96 5.90
CA ALA A 21 -6.76 6.07 5.92
C ALA A 21 -7.25 6.38 4.50
N ASN A 22 -6.33 6.43 3.52
CA ASN A 22 -6.67 6.64 2.12
C ASN A 22 -7.73 5.65 1.64
N ARG A 23 -7.50 4.35 1.85
CA ARG A 23 -8.44 3.31 1.40
C ARG A 23 -9.78 3.38 2.13
N LYS A 24 -9.76 3.65 3.43
CA LYS A 24 -11.00 3.82 4.20
C LYS A 24 -11.82 4.99 3.68
N TYR A 25 -11.19 6.12 3.40
CA TYR A 25 -11.88 7.30 2.89
C TYR A 25 -12.46 7.07 1.49
N LEU A 26 -11.75 6.34 0.62
CA LEU A 26 -12.29 5.96 -0.69
C LEU A 26 -13.51 5.05 -0.54
N PHE A 27 -13.48 4.13 0.40
CA PHE A 27 -14.62 3.27 0.70
C PHE A 27 -15.80 4.10 1.24
N PHE A 28 -15.53 5.04 2.15
CA PHE A 28 -16.57 5.92 2.69
C PHE A 28 -17.17 6.81 1.60
N ALA A 29 -16.35 7.24 0.64
CA ALA A 29 -16.82 7.99 -0.52
C ALA A 29 -17.81 7.16 -1.35
N ASP A 30 -17.53 5.89 -1.57
CA ASP A 30 -18.44 4.98 -2.29
C ASP A 30 -19.74 4.79 -1.53
N VAL A 31 -19.68 4.61 -0.21
CA VAL A 31 -20.88 4.48 0.65
C VAL A 31 -21.72 5.76 0.54
N ALA A 32 -21.11 6.93 0.70
CA ALA A 32 -21.79 8.20 0.62
C ALA A 32 -22.46 8.39 -0.75
N HIS A 33 -21.76 8.05 -1.82
CA HIS A 33 -22.30 8.12 -3.19
C HIS A 33 -23.49 7.18 -3.36
N THR A 34 -23.38 5.96 -2.89
CA THR A 34 -24.46 4.96 -2.95
C THR A 34 -25.73 5.45 -2.22
N LEU A 35 -25.55 6.19 -1.14
CA LEU A 35 -26.65 6.74 -0.36
C LEU A 35 -27.14 8.09 -0.87
N GLY A 36 -26.59 8.59 -1.98
CA GLY A 36 -27.01 9.85 -2.60
C GLY A 36 -26.40 11.11 -2.00
N HIS A 37 -25.39 10.99 -1.15
CA HIS A 37 -24.68 12.11 -0.52
C HIS A 37 -23.42 12.49 -1.28
N ASN A 38 -23.61 13.14 -2.44
CA ASN A 38 -22.50 13.44 -3.36
C ASN A 38 -21.47 14.43 -2.80
N GLU A 39 -21.91 15.41 -2.00
CA GLU A 39 -20.99 16.37 -1.38
C GLU A 39 -20.09 15.69 -0.34
N LEU A 40 -20.64 14.80 0.47
CA LEU A 40 -19.87 14.03 1.44
C LEU A 40 -18.91 13.07 0.74
N SER A 41 -19.37 12.43 -0.34
CA SER A 41 -18.53 11.58 -1.18
C SER A 41 -17.31 12.36 -1.72
N LYS A 42 -17.53 13.56 -2.22
CA LYS A 42 -16.48 14.44 -2.71
C LYS A 42 -15.47 14.79 -1.61
N LEU A 43 -15.98 15.14 -0.42
CA LEU A 43 -15.12 15.45 0.73
C LEU A 43 -14.20 14.27 1.06
N PHE A 44 -14.73 13.05 1.10
CA PHE A 44 -13.93 11.86 1.38
C PHE A 44 -12.88 11.61 0.30
N ARG A 45 -13.21 11.82 -0.99
CA ARG A 45 -12.22 11.68 -2.07
C ARG A 45 -11.11 12.70 -1.97
N GLU A 46 -11.43 13.94 -1.66
CA GLU A 46 -10.43 15.01 -1.49
C GLU A 46 -9.52 14.71 -0.28
N THR A 47 -10.10 14.23 0.81
CA THR A 47 -9.33 13.83 1.98
C THR A 47 -8.42 12.64 1.66
N ALA A 48 -8.93 11.65 0.91
CA ALA A 48 -8.12 10.52 0.47
C ALA A 48 -6.92 10.97 -0.38
N ALA A 49 -7.10 11.96 -1.25
CA ALA A 49 -6.02 12.51 -2.06
C ALA A 49 -4.94 13.16 -1.19
N GLN A 50 -5.31 13.83 -0.11
CA GLN A 50 -4.36 14.41 0.84
C GLN A 50 -3.57 13.30 1.55
N GLU A 51 -4.23 12.21 1.94
CA GLU A 51 -3.55 11.06 2.55
C GLU A 51 -2.55 10.41 1.59
N THR A 52 -2.83 10.41 0.30
CA THR A 52 -1.88 9.94 -0.71
C THR A 52 -0.59 10.77 -0.70
N GLU A 53 -0.73 12.10 -0.65
CA GLU A 53 0.43 13.00 -0.60
C GLU A 53 1.25 12.80 0.67
N HIS A 54 0.59 12.64 1.81
CA HIS A 54 1.25 12.35 3.08
C HIS A 54 2.00 11.02 3.03
N ALA A 55 1.37 9.98 2.52
CA ALA A 55 1.98 8.66 2.38
C ALA A 55 3.21 8.71 1.48
N PHE A 56 3.12 9.39 0.34
CA PHE A 56 4.25 9.52 -0.58
C PHE A 56 5.41 10.29 0.03
N ALA A 57 5.13 11.32 0.83
CA ALA A 57 6.17 12.06 1.54
C ALA A 57 6.95 11.15 2.49
N HIS A 58 6.26 10.31 3.25
CA HIS A 58 6.89 9.34 4.14
C HIS A 58 7.68 8.29 3.35
N PHE A 59 7.12 7.82 2.24
CA PHE A 59 7.76 6.79 1.42
C PHE A 59 9.06 7.28 0.77
N ARG A 60 9.08 8.54 0.30
CA ARG A 60 10.31 9.14 -0.25
C ARG A 60 11.43 9.19 0.79
N LEU A 61 11.10 9.45 2.06
CA LEU A 61 12.08 9.44 3.13
C LEU A 61 12.58 8.03 3.47
N LEU A 62 11.70 7.02 3.33
CA LEU A 62 12.06 5.62 3.52
C LEU A 62 12.96 5.10 2.38
N HIS A 63 12.70 5.56 1.16
CA HIS A 63 13.38 5.11 -0.06
C HIS A 63 13.90 6.30 -0.85
N PRO A 64 14.97 6.98 -0.35
CA PRO A 64 15.51 8.14 -1.05
C PRO A 64 16.02 7.81 -2.46
N GLU A 65 16.34 6.55 -2.74
CA GLU A 65 16.74 6.10 -4.08
C GLU A 65 15.61 6.24 -5.11
N LEU A 66 14.37 6.37 -4.66
CA LEU A 66 13.21 6.57 -5.54
C LEU A 66 12.78 8.04 -5.64
N ASP A 67 13.42 8.94 -4.89
CA ASP A 67 13.08 10.36 -4.91
C ASP A 67 13.80 11.06 -6.07
N ILE A 68 13.05 11.41 -7.10
CA ILE A 68 13.57 11.99 -8.32
C ILE A 68 13.40 13.51 -8.27
N ALA A 69 14.50 14.24 -8.08
CA ALA A 69 14.47 15.70 -8.03
C ALA A 69 14.36 16.32 -9.43
N ASP A 70 15.14 15.81 -10.38
CA ASP A 70 15.18 16.30 -11.76
C ASP A 70 15.28 15.12 -12.75
N PRO A 71 14.15 14.72 -13.33
CA PRO A 71 14.14 13.59 -14.28
C PRO A 71 15.06 13.81 -15.49
N ALA A 72 15.20 15.05 -15.93
CA ALA A 72 16.00 15.38 -17.11
C ALA A 72 17.51 15.17 -16.89
N SER A 73 17.97 15.18 -15.62
CA SER A 73 19.37 14.96 -15.29
C SER A 73 19.76 13.49 -15.25
N LEU A 74 18.81 12.56 -15.32
CA LEU A 74 19.06 11.13 -15.21
C LEU A 74 19.48 10.54 -16.55
N SER A 75 20.52 9.69 -16.52
CA SER A 75 20.87 8.85 -17.67
C SER A 75 19.86 7.71 -17.83
N GLU A 76 19.86 7.08 -19.01
CA GLU A 76 18.99 5.89 -19.22
C GLU A 76 19.32 4.77 -18.24
N GLU A 77 20.62 4.58 -17.93
CA GLU A 77 21.03 3.58 -16.94
C GLU A 77 20.49 3.88 -15.54
N GLN A 78 20.51 5.16 -15.13
CA GLN A 78 19.96 5.59 -13.84
C GLN A 78 18.45 5.38 -13.80
N LYS A 79 17.75 5.72 -14.87
CA LYS A 79 16.30 5.49 -14.98
C LYS A 79 15.96 4.00 -14.84
N GLN A 80 16.71 3.14 -15.53
CA GLN A 80 16.51 1.69 -15.46
C GLN A 80 16.76 1.15 -14.05
N ALA A 81 17.80 1.65 -13.37
CA ALA A 81 18.08 1.24 -12.00
C ALA A 81 16.95 1.60 -11.04
N ILE A 82 16.37 2.79 -11.19
CA ILE A 82 15.23 3.22 -10.36
C ILE A 82 14.00 2.35 -10.63
N LEU A 83 13.69 2.09 -11.92
CA LEU A 83 12.54 1.25 -12.28
C LEU A 83 12.72 -0.19 -11.80
N THR A 84 13.93 -0.72 -11.89
CA THR A 84 14.27 -2.06 -11.36
C THR A 84 14.04 -2.09 -9.85
N ARG A 85 14.44 -1.05 -9.14
CA ARG A 85 14.21 -0.98 -7.69
C ARG A 85 12.71 -0.97 -7.35
N CYS A 86 11.90 -0.25 -8.11
CA CYS A 86 10.44 -0.28 -7.94
C CYS A 86 9.89 -1.70 -8.10
N LEU A 87 10.34 -2.42 -9.12
CA LEU A 87 9.92 -3.80 -9.37
C LEU A 87 10.37 -4.74 -8.25
N GLU A 88 11.60 -4.59 -7.78
CA GLU A 88 12.11 -5.40 -6.67
C GLU A 88 11.26 -5.23 -5.40
N LEU A 89 10.94 -3.98 -5.05
CA LEU A 89 10.12 -3.69 -3.89
C LEU A 89 8.70 -4.26 -4.05
N ALA A 90 8.12 -4.14 -5.24
CA ALA A 90 6.79 -4.70 -5.52
C ALA A 90 6.79 -6.21 -5.40
N ILE A 91 7.75 -6.89 -5.99
CA ILE A 91 7.88 -8.36 -5.96
C ILE A 91 8.09 -8.83 -4.51
N GLU A 92 8.96 -8.16 -3.77
CA GLU A 92 9.22 -8.48 -2.36
C GLU A 92 7.94 -8.40 -1.52
N GLY A 93 7.18 -7.32 -1.68
CA GLY A 93 5.93 -7.12 -0.95
C GLY A 93 4.88 -8.17 -1.31
N GLU A 94 4.66 -8.40 -2.59
CA GLU A 94 3.68 -9.38 -3.06
C GLU A 94 4.07 -10.79 -2.68
N THR A 95 5.37 -11.13 -2.76
CA THR A 95 5.87 -12.44 -2.36
C THR A 95 5.62 -12.70 -0.88
N TYR A 96 5.90 -11.72 -0.02
CA TYR A 96 5.60 -11.85 1.41
C TYR A 96 4.10 -12.08 1.64
N GLU A 97 3.25 -11.34 0.93
CA GLU A 97 1.80 -11.44 1.10
C GLU A 97 1.27 -12.85 0.75
N TYR A 98 1.66 -13.42 -0.39
CA TYR A 98 1.11 -14.71 -0.80
C TYR A 98 1.80 -15.92 -0.18
N THR A 99 3.06 -15.79 0.28
CA THR A 99 3.76 -16.92 0.90
C THR A 99 3.60 -16.96 2.41
N THR A 100 3.45 -15.84 3.07
CA THR A 100 3.51 -15.72 4.54
C THR A 100 2.28 -15.08 5.13
N MET A 101 1.94 -13.86 4.69
CA MET A 101 0.90 -13.07 5.34
C MET A 101 -0.50 -13.69 5.18
N TYR A 102 -0.97 -13.84 3.95
CA TYR A 102 -2.32 -14.36 3.71
C TYR A 102 -2.48 -15.83 4.09
N PRO A 103 -1.52 -16.73 3.83
CA PRO A 103 -1.63 -18.10 4.35
C PRO A 103 -1.73 -18.17 5.87
N GLY A 104 -0.99 -17.31 6.58
CA GLY A 104 -1.08 -17.20 8.04
C GLY A 104 -2.44 -16.69 8.50
N PHE A 105 -2.99 -15.68 7.83
CA PHE A 105 -4.31 -15.14 8.13
C PHE A 105 -5.41 -16.16 7.85
N GLU A 106 -5.30 -16.90 6.76
CA GLU A 106 -6.24 -17.97 6.41
C GLU A 106 -6.26 -19.04 7.51
N ALA A 107 -5.09 -19.47 7.98
CA ALA A 107 -4.98 -20.46 9.04
C ALA A 107 -5.60 -19.96 10.35
N GLN A 108 -5.37 -18.70 10.70
CA GLN A 108 -5.97 -18.10 11.89
C GLN A 108 -7.49 -17.98 11.77
N ALA A 109 -8.00 -17.58 10.61
CA ALA A 109 -9.45 -17.50 10.34
C ALA A 109 -10.10 -18.87 10.49
N ARG A 110 -9.42 -19.95 10.05
CA ARG A 110 -9.89 -21.33 10.22
C ARG A 110 -9.99 -21.70 11.70
N GLN A 111 -8.99 -21.35 12.49
CA GLN A 111 -9.01 -21.58 13.95
C GLN A 111 -10.15 -20.79 14.61
N ASP A 112 -10.40 -19.59 14.17
CA ASP A 112 -11.45 -18.72 14.70
C ASP A 112 -12.83 -19.10 14.16
N ARG A 113 -12.92 -20.07 13.26
CA ARG A 113 -14.17 -20.51 12.60
C ARG A 113 -14.86 -19.38 11.84
N ASP A 114 -14.08 -18.48 11.25
CA ASP A 114 -14.55 -17.41 10.39
C ASP A 114 -14.40 -17.84 8.93
N ALA A 115 -15.42 -18.51 8.41
CA ALA A 115 -15.40 -19.07 7.07
C ALA A 115 -15.32 -17.99 5.98
N ALA A 116 -15.94 -16.85 6.20
CA ALA A 116 -15.92 -15.75 5.23
C ALA A 116 -14.53 -15.14 5.12
N ALA A 117 -13.86 -14.90 6.25
CA ALA A 117 -12.49 -14.38 6.28
C ALA A 117 -11.50 -15.41 5.71
N GLU A 118 -11.67 -16.69 6.04
CA GLU A 118 -10.83 -17.77 5.50
C GLU A 118 -10.90 -17.80 3.97
N ALA A 119 -12.09 -17.74 3.41
CA ALA A 119 -12.30 -17.74 1.95
C ALA A 119 -11.68 -16.50 1.29
N GLU A 120 -11.85 -15.32 1.91
CA GLU A 120 -11.27 -14.07 1.41
C GLU A 120 -9.75 -14.13 1.37
N PHE A 121 -9.10 -14.60 2.44
CA PHE A 121 -7.65 -14.72 2.49
C PHE A 121 -7.11 -15.74 1.50
N ALA A 122 -7.81 -16.86 1.31
CA ALA A 122 -7.45 -17.87 0.32
C ALA A 122 -7.50 -17.29 -1.10
N GLU A 123 -8.54 -16.52 -1.41
CA GLU A 123 -8.70 -15.84 -2.71
C GLU A 123 -7.58 -14.83 -2.94
N GLN A 124 -7.22 -14.04 -1.93
CA GLN A 124 -6.13 -13.09 -2.04
C GLN A 124 -4.80 -13.78 -2.34
N THR A 125 -4.53 -14.91 -1.69
CA THR A 125 -3.32 -15.71 -1.96
C THR A 125 -3.26 -16.12 -3.44
N LEU A 126 -4.35 -16.63 -3.99
CA LEU A 126 -4.42 -17.06 -5.39
C LEU A 126 -4.26 -15.89 -6.37
N SER A 127 -4.83 -14.74 -6.04
CA SER A 127 -4.74 -13.53 -6.85
C SER A 127 -3.30 -13.04 -7.00
N LEU A 128 -2.49 -13.15 -5.94
CA LEU A 128 -1.11 -12.67 -5.93
C LEU A 128 -0.11 -13.59 -6.63
N ILE A 129 -0.42 -14.86 -6.79
CA ILE A 129 0.46 -15.83 -7.45
C ILE A 129 0.73 -15.45 -8.92
N HIS A 130 -0.13 -14.67 -9.54
CA HIS A 130 -0.06 -14.30 -10.96
C HIS A 130 0.69 -12.98 -11.23
N ILE A 131 1.29 -12.35 -10.22
CA ILE A 131 2.04 -11.10 -10.37
C ILE A 131 3.55 -11.34 -10.70
#